data_fa1a0ee2ec4391b80a787e0f8b1da071
#
_entry.id   fa1a0ee2ec4391b80a787e0f8b1da071
#
_cell.length_a   1.000
_cell.length_b   1.000
_cell.length_c   1.000
_cell.angle_alpha   90.00
_cell.angle_beta   90.00
_cell.angle_gamma   90.00
#
_symmetry.space_group_name_H-M   'P 1'
#
loop_
_entity.id
_entity.type
_entity.pdbx_description
1 polymer ?
#
loop_
_entity_poly.entity_id
_entity_poly.type
_entity_poly.pdbx_seq_one_letter_code
_entity_poly.pdbx_strand_id
1 'polypeptide(L)'
;VHPKASSEAQQEIFDKIVSDTLQTPYTWETQLSELGQKNFDSQEEKQAAVKALWEELIDSNKVGYMALLRNLRNILQAQVSPAHIEKVSATISDPVKVEKSKQMPFRFLAAYKELTNVTSVHTDTLLSALERAVKASVANLEGFGPDTNVLVAADVSGSMFSPISMRSSVMNYDIGILLSMLLKSK
;
A
#
# COMPACT_ATOMS: atom_id res chain seq x y z
N VAL A 1 30.76 1.92 -13.72
CA VAL A 1 31.16 2.77 -12.57
C VAL A 1 30.51 2.20 -11.34
N HIS A 2 31.28 1.63 -10.43
CA HIS A 2 30.76 1.09 -9.17
C HIS A 2 30.82 2.20 -8.11
N PRO A 3 29.82 2.33 -7.23
CA PRO A 3 29.88 3.28 -6.13
C PRO A 3 31.06 2.92 -5.21
N LYS A 4 31.75 3.93 -4.71
CA LYS A 4 32.80 3.72 -3.71
C LYS A 4 32.14 3.51 -2.34
N ALA A 5 32.61 2.52 -1.59
CA ALA A 5 32.15 2.30 -0.23
C ALA A 5 32.57 3.46 0.68
N SER A 6 31.68 3.89 1.56
CA SER A 6 31.95 4.94 2.55
C SER A 6 32.44 4.37 3.90
N SER A 7 32.40 3.05 4.07
CA SER A 7 32.84 2.32 5.27
C SER A 7 33.21 0.88 4.92
N GLU A 8 33.97 0.21 5.79
CA GLU A 8 34.31 -1.21 5.66
C GLU A 8 33.06 -2.10 5.62
N ALA A 9 32.07 -1.82 6.45
CA ALA A 9 30.80 -2.56 6.46
C ALA A 9 30.06 -2.45 5.11
N GLN A 10 30.13 -1.30 4.45
CA GLN A 10 29.54 -1.11 3.14
C GLN A 10 30.35 -1.85 2.05
N GLN A 11 31.66 -1.87 2.16
CA GLN A 11 32.51 -2.65 1.25
C GLN A 11 32.22 -4.14 1.37
N GLU A 12 32.06 -4.67 2.58
CA GLU A 12 31.70 -6.07 2.81
C GLU A 12 30.37 -6.45 2.14
N ILE A 13 29.37 -5.54 2.19
CA ILE A 13 28.09 -5.74 1.50
C ILE A 13 28.30 -5.75 -0.02
N PHE A 14 29.12 -4.84 -0.57
CA PHE A 14 29.41 -4.80 -2.00
C PHE A 14 30.13 -6.09 -2.46
N ASP A 15 31.06 -6.60 -1.66
CA ASP A 15 31.77 -7.84 -1.96
C ASP A 15 30.81 -9.04 -1.95
N LYS A 16 29.87 -9.09 -0.99
CA LYS A 16 28.81 -10.11 -0.95
C LYS A 16 27.86 -10.03 -2.15
N ILE A 17 27.54 -8.81 -2.63
CA ILE A 17 26.72 -8.62 -3.84
C ILE A 17 27.48 -9.13 -5.08
N VAL A 18 28.76 -8.76 -5.22
CA VAL A 18 29.58 -9.16 -6.36
C VAL A 18 29.81 -10.68 -6.41
N SER A 19 29.98 -11.31 -5.25
CA SER A 19 30.16 -12.76 -5.12
C SER A 19 28.86 -13.56 -5.09
N ASP A 20 27.71 -12.90 -5.20
CA ASP A 20 26.35 -13.51 -5.09
C ASP A 20 26.16 -14.33 -3.81
N THR A 21 26.78 -13.87 -2.71
CA THR A 21 26.70 -14.50 -1.39
C THR A 21 25.84 -13.70 -0.39
N LEU A 22 25.22 -12.60 -0.84
CA LEU A 22 24.32 -11.82 0.00
C LEU A 22 23.07 -12.64 0.30
N GLN A 23 22.78 -12.83 1.59
CA GLN A 23 21.58 -13.53 1.99
C GLN A 23 20.33 -12.73 1.59
N THR A 24 19.36 -13.44 1.02
CA THR A 24 18.05 -12.86 0.72
C THR A 24 17.34 -12.45 2.02
N PRO A 25 16.97 -11.18 2.18
CA PRO A 25 16.33 -10.75 3.41
C PRO A 25 14.92 -11.35 3.53
N TYR A 26 14.48 -11.58 4.78
CA TYR A 26 13.09 -11.95 5.05
C TYR A 26 12.19 -10.74 4.80
N THR A 27 11.53 -10.70 3.65
CA THR A 27 10.53 -9.70 3.29
C THR A 27 9.25 -10.39 2.79
N TRP A 28 8.15 -9.65 2.74
CA TRP A 28 6.90 -10.21 2.22
C TRP A 28 7.04 -10.63 0.74
N GLU A 29 7.84 -9.91 -0.06
CA GLU A 29 8.12 -10.25 -1.45
C GLU A 29 8.85 -11.58 -1.58
N THR A 30 9.92 -11.76 -0.78
CA THR A 30 10.72 -12.99 -0.82
C THR A 30 9.90 -14.19 -0.36
N GLN A 31 9.13 -14.02 0.71
CA GLN A 31 8.29 -15.11 1.24
C GLN A 31 7.18 -15.53 0.26
N LEU A 32 6.50 -14.57 -0.38
CA LEU A 32 5.51 -14.89 -1.41
C LEU A 32 6.14 -15.52 -2.66
N SER A 33 7.34 -15.07 -3.06
CA SER A 33 8.06 -15.65 -4.19
C SER A 33 8.50 -17.09 -3.90
N GLU A 34 9.03 -17.37 -2.72
CA GLU A 34 9.39 -18.71 -2.27
C GLU A 34 8.16 -19.63 -2.21
N LEU A 35 7.04 -19.12 -1.67
CA LEU A 35 5.80 -19.88 -1.65
C LEU A 35 5.29 -20.17 -3.06
N GLY A 36 5.39 -19.19 -3.98
CA GLY A 36 4.97 -19.33 -5.37
C GLY A 36 5.77 -20.37 -6.18
N GLN A 37 6.99 -20.69 -5.73
CA GLN A 37 7.85 -21.71 -6.36
C GLN A 37 7.61 -23.12 -5.81
N LYS A 38 6.86 -23.27 -4.71
CA LYS A 38 6.53 -24.59 -4.15
C LYS A 38 5.49 -25.29 -5.01
N ASN A 39 5.64 -26.60 -5.12
CA ASN A 39 4.61 -27.46 -5.69
C ASN A 39 3.60 -27.80 -4.59
N PHE A 40 2.34 -27.80 -4.94
CA PHE A 40 1.22 -28.16 -4.07
C PHE A 40 0.41 -29.27 -4.72
N ASP A 41 -0.06 -30.22 -3.93
CA ASP A 41 -0.86 -31.34 -4.42
C ASP A 41 -2.29 -30.92 -4.81
N SER A 42 -2.77 -29.83 -4.23
CA SER A 42 -4.10 -29.27 -4.53
C SER A 42 -4.14 -27.74 -4.47
N GLN A 43 -5.19 -27.17 -5.05
CA GLN A 43 -5.45 -25.73 -4.98
C GLN A 43 -5.83 -25.29 -3.55
N GLU A 44 -6.48 -26.17 -2.80
CA GLU A 44 -6.87 -25.94 -1.42
C GLU A 44 -5.64 -25.85 -0.51
N GLU A 45 -4.66 -26.72 -0.70
CA GLU A 45 -3.39 -26.67 0.02
C GLU A 45 -2.64 -25.38 -0.26
N LYS A 46 -2.56 -24.99 -1.54
CA LYS A 46 -1.95 -23.73 -1.94
C LYS A 46 -2.65 -22.53 -1.29
N GLN A 47 -3.98 -22.52 -1.28
CA GLN A 47 -4.77 -21.46 -0.67
C GLN A 47 -4.54 -21.37 0.85
N ALA A 48 -4.49 -22.53 1.53
CA ALA A 48 -4.19 -22.61 2.95
C ALA A 48 -2.78 -22.08 3.27
N ALA A 49 -1.78 -22.43 2.46
CA ALA A 49 -0.41 -21.95 2.60
C ALA A 49 -0.30 -20.43 2.39
N VAL A 50 -0.99 -19.88 1.39
CA VAL A 50 -1.04 -18.43 1.12
C VAL A 50 -1.69 -17.69 2.29
N LYS A 51 -2.81 -18.23 2.81
CA LYS A 51 -3.49 -17.69 4.00
C LYS A 51 -2.55 -17.66 5.20
N ALA A 52 -1.95 -18.80 5.54
CA ALA A 52 -1.05 -18.92 6.69
C ALA A 52 0.13 -17.95 6.59
N LEU A 53 0.71 -17.79 5.40
CA LEU A 53 1.81 -16.86 5.18
C LEU A 53 1.37 -15.39 5.38
N TRP A 54 0.22 -14.99 4.88
CA TRP A 54 -0.27 -13.63 5.12
C TRP A 54 -0.58 -13.38 6.59
N GLU A 55 -1.13 -14.35 7.31
CA GLU A 55 -1.38 -14.26 8.74
C GLU A 55 -0.08 -14.10 9.53
N GLU A 56 0.96 -14.89 9.22
CA GLU A 56 2.29 -14.76 9.81
C GLU A 56 2.92 -13.39 9.52
N LEU A 57 2.86 -12.94 8.26
CA LEU A 57 3.39 -11.64 7.85
C LEU A 57 2.72 -10.48 8.59
N ILE A 58 1.39 -10.54 8.78
CA ILE A 58 0.64 -9.53 9.54
C ILE A 58 1.05 -9.56 11.01
N ASP A 59 1.17 -10.75 11.61
CA ASP A 59 1.52 -10.91 13.03
C ASP A 59 2.96 -10.49 13.33
N SER A 60 3.89 -10.74 12.40
CA SER A 60 5.29 -10.34 12.54
C SER A 60 5.51 -8.82 12.55
N ASN A 61 4.52 -8.01 12.13
CA ASN A 61 4.63 -6.57 11.91
C ASN A 61 5.78 -6.16 10.95
N LYS A 62 6.31 -7.10 10.15
CA LYS A 62 7.39 -6.85 9.19
C LYS A 62 6.90 -6.29 7.85
N VAL A 63 5.59 -6.31 7.61
CA VAL A 63 5.00 -5.68 6.43
C VAL A 63 4.89 -4.18 6.66
N GLY A 64 5.70 -3.41 5.96
CA GLY A 64 5.66 -1.95 6.05
C GLY A 64 4.29 -1.38 5.61
N TYR A 65 3.92 -0.20 6.12
CA TYR A 65 2.61 0.42 5.88
C TYR A 65 2.22 0.48 4.40
N MET A 66 3.15 0.92 3.53
CA MET A 66 2.91 1.02 2.09
C MET A 66 2.73 -0.37 1.44
N ALA A 67 3.49 -1.37 1.89
CA ALA A 67 3.34 -2.73 1.42
C ALA A 67 1.98 -3.30 1.83
N LEU A 68 1.55 -3.06 3.06
CA LEU A 68 0.23 -3.46 3.56
C LEU A 68 -0.88 -2.82 2.71
N LEU A 69 -0.82 -1.50 2.49
CA LEU A 69 -1.78 -0.76 1.67
C LEU A 69 -1.91 -1.33 0.24
N ARG A 70 -0.78 -1.69 -0.38
CA ARG A 70 -0.76 -2.24 -1.75
C ARG A 70 -1.27 -3.67 -1.85
N ASN A 71 -1.25 -4.41 -0.75
CA ASN A 71 -1.61 -5.83 -0.71
C ASN A 71 -3.00 -6.12 -0.12
N LEU A 72 -3.82 -5.11 0.17
CA LEU A 72 -5.14 -5.30 0.75
C LEU A 72 -6.02 -6.27 -0.06
N ARG A 73 -5.97 -6.19 -1.40
CA ARG A 73 -6.67 -7.13 -2.29
C ARG A 73 -6.16 -8.57 -2.09
N ASN A 74 -4.83 -8.75 -2.07
CA ASN A 74 -4.22 -10.07 -1.90
C ASN A 74 -4.56 -10.67 -0.52
N ILE A 75 -4.61 -9.85 0.52
CA ILE A 75 -5.00 -10.24 1.89
C ILE A 75 -6.45 -10.70 1.94
N LEU A 76 -7.39 -9.97 1.29
CA LEU A 76 -8.78 -10.41 1.17
C LEU A 76 -8.92 -11.70 0.39
N GLN A 77 -8.22 -11.83 -0.74
CA GLN A 77 -8.22 -13.03 -1.58
C GLN A 77 -7.61 -14.24 -0.87
N ALA A 78 -6.64 -14.02 0.01
CA ALA A 78 -6.05 -15.06 0.86
C ALA A 78 -7.01 -15.55 1.95
N GLN A 79 -8.14 -14.87 2.17
CA GLN A 79 -9.14 -15.23 3.18
C GLN A 79 -8.54 -15.37 4.59
N VAL A 80 -7.67 -14.43 4.98
CA VAL A 80 -7.11 -14.38 6.33
C VAL A 80 -8.23 -14.27 7.39
N SER A 81 -7.96 -14.65 8.61
CA SER A 81 -8.97 -14.66 9.67
C SER A 81 -9.52 -13.24 9.96
N PRO A 82 -10.76 -13.14 10.50
CA PRO A 82 -11.34 -11.85 10.88
C PRO A 82 -10.44 -11.03 11.80
N ALA A 83 -9.73 -11.68 12.72
CA ALA A 83 -8.81 -11.02 13.63
C ALA A 83 -7.63 -10.33 12.89
N HIS A 84 -7.12 -10.95 11.83
CA HIS A 84 -6.08 -10.35 10.99
C HIS A 84 -6.63 -9.20 10.14
N ILE A 85 -7.87 -9.30 9.63
CA ILE A 85 -8.53 -8.18 8.95
C ILE A 85 -8.68 -6.98 9.89
N GLU A 86 -9.06 -7.19 11.14
CA GLU A 86 -9.16 -6.11 12.13
C GLU A 86 -7.78 -5.46 12.42
N LYS A 87 -6.71 -6.26 12.56
CA LYS A 87 -5.35 -5.74 12.69
C LYS A 87 -4.93 -4.88 11.49
N VAL A 88 -5.22 -5.35 10.28
CA VAL A 88 -4.95 -4.62 9.03
C VAL A 88 -5.76 -3.33 8.99
N SER A 89 -7.08 -3.41 9.25
CA SER A 89 -7.99 -2.25 9.31
C SER A 89 -7.50 -1.20 10.30
N ALA A 90 -7.16 -1.62 11.52
CA ALA A 90 -6.61 -0.72 12.55
C ALA A 90 -5.30 -0.07 12.11
N THR A 91 -4.41 -0.84 11.47
CA THR A 91 -3.13 -0.31 10.98
C THR A 91 -3.31 0.70 9.86
N ILE A 92 -4.17 0.40 8.87
CA ILE A 92 -4.42 1.29 7.73
C ILE A 92 -5.09 2.59 8.15
N SER A 93 -5.99 2.55 9.13
CA SER A 93 -6.74 3.72 9.60
C SER A 93 -6.07 4.49 10.75
N ASP A 94 -4.93 4.06 11.24
CA ASP A 94 -4.19 4.73 12.32
C ASP A 94 -3.63 6.08 11.85
N PRO A 95 -4.09 7.22 12.39
CA PRO A 95 -3.67 8.54 11.92
C PRO A 95 -2.16 8.78 12.03
N VAL A 96 -1.52 8.24 13.07
CA VAL A 96 -0.07 8.38 13.29
C VAL A 96 0.73 7.61 12.23
N LYS A 97 0.27 6.41 11.88
CA LYS A 97 0.90 5.60 10.83
C LYS A 97 0.66 6.21 9.45
N VAL A 98 -0.55 6.73 9.19
CA VAL A 98 -0.88 7.46 7.95
C VAL A 98 0.05 8.66 7.79
N GLU A 99 0.17 9.52 8.80
CA GLU A 99 1.04 10.69 8.77
C GLU A 99 2.51 10.30 8.55
N LYS A 100 3.02 9.35 9.32
CA LYS A 100 4.41 8.87 9.21
C LYS A 100 4.71 8.24 7.85
N SER A 101 3.72 7.62 7.22
CA SER A 101 3.87 6.99 5.91
C SER A 101 4.12 7.99 4.79
N LYS A 102 3.75 9.26 4.99
CA LYS A 102 3.80 10.34 3.99
C LYS A 102 3.06 9.99 2.68
N GLN A 103 2.08 9.07 2.76
CA GLN A 103 1.29 8.71 1.60
C GLN A 103 0.29 9.80 1.25
N MET A 104 0.24 10.13 -0.02
CA MET A 104 -0.73 11.09 -0.55
C MET A 104 -2.13 10.48 -0.64
N PRO A 105 -3.20 11.26 -0.48
CA PRO A 105 -4.58 10.79 -0.44
C PRO A 105 -4.98 9.88 -1.61
N PHE A 106 -4.50 10.14 -2.81
CA PHE A 106 -4.82 9.34 -4.00
C PHE A 106 -4.28 7.90 -3.95
N ARG A 107 -3.30 7.59 -3.08
CA ARG A 107 -2.84 6.21 -2.87
C ARG A 107 -3.89 5.37 -2.17
N PHE A 108 -4.60 5.97 -1.22
CA PHE A 108 -5.73 5.32 -0.55
C PHE A 108 -6.93 5.17 -1.49
N LEU A 109 -7.19 6.17 -2.35
CA LEU A 109 -8.21 6.07 -3.40
C LEU A 109 -7.91 4.92 -4.37
N ALA A 110 -6.65 4.75 -4.77
CA ALA A 110 -6.26 3.64 -5.63
C ALA A 110 -6.56 2.28 -4.97
N ALA A 111 -6.19 2.10 -3.70
CA ALA A 111 -6.51 0.89 -2.94
C ALA A 111 -8.02 0.69 -2.80
N TYR A 112 -8.78 1.76 -2.55
CA TYR A 112 -10.25 1.73 -2.46
C TYR A 112 -10.87 1.20 -3.76
N LYS A 113 -10.52 1.77 -4.92
CA LYS A 113 -11.01 1.33 -6.23
C LYS A 113 -10.65 -0.12 -6.54
N GLU A 114 -9.48 -0.60 -6.13
CA GLU A 114 -9.13 -2.01 -6.27
C GLU A 114 -10.00 -2.92 -5.41
N LEU A 115 -10.33 -2.51 -4.19
CA LEU A 115 -11.13 -3.32 -3.28
C LEU A 115 -12.62 -3.37 -3.66
N THR A 116 -13.18 -2.34 -4.29
CA THR A 116 -14.58 -2.37 -4.75
C THR A 116 -14.87 -3.50 -5.74
N ASN A 117 -13.83 -4.05 -6.37
CA ASN A 117 -13.95 -5.18 -7.30
C ASN A 117 -13.73 -6.54 -6.61
N VAL A 118 -13.57 -6.58 -5.28
CA VAL A 118 -13.34 -7.81 -4.52
C VAL A 118 -14.57 -8.16 -3.71
N THR A 119 -15.14 -9.33 -3.96
CA THR A 119 -16.26 -9.84 -3.17
C THR A 119 -15.75 -10.62 -1.97
N SER A 120 -15.89 -10.03 -0.78
CA SER A 120 -15.55 -10.66 0.51
C SER A 120 -16.44 -10.07 1.60
N VAL A 121 -16.75 -10.86 2.61
CA VAL A 121 -17.51 -10.40 3.79
C VAL A 121 -16.76 -9.32 4.59
N HIS A 122 -15.47 -9.15 4.34
CA HIS A 122 -14.61 -8.18 5.01
C HIS A 122 -14.24 -6.97 4.15
N THR A 123 -14.77 -6.90 2.91
CA THR A 123 -14.46 -5.78 2.00
C THR A 123 -14.86 -4.44 2.64
N ASP A 124 -16.06 -4.33 3.18
CA ASP A 124 -16.56 -3.08 3.78
C ASP A 124 -15.74 -2.61 5.00
N THR A 125 -15.18 -3.55 5.78
CA THR A 125 -14.28 -3.23 6.88
C THR A 125 -13.04 -2.49 6.40
N LEU A 126 -12.42 -2.98 5.31
CA LEU A 126 -11.22 -2.35 4.75
C LEU A 126 -11.54 -1.08 3.95
N LEU A 127 -12.69 -1.00 3.26
CA LEU A 127 -13.13 0.24 2.61
C LEU A 127 -13.31 1.35 3.64
N SER A 128 -14.00 1.07 4.76
CA SER A 128 -14.15 2.02 5.86
C SER A 128 -12.82 2.44 6.49
N ALA A 129 -11.84 1.53 6.57
CA ALA A 129 -10.49 1.88 7.04
C ALA A 129 -9.78 2.83 6.06
N LEU A 130 -9.92 2.61 4.76
CA LEU A 130 -9.35 3.48 3.73
C LEU A 130 -9.98 4.87 3.72
N GLU A 131 -11.29 4.99 3.96
CA GLU A 131 -11.97 6.29 4.09
C GLU A 131 -11.41 7.09 5.27
N ARG A 132 -11.19 6.43 6.42
CA ARG A 132 -10.53 7.05 7.58
C ARG A 132 -9.09 7.46 7.25
N ALA A 133 -8.35 6.60 6.53
CA ALA A 133 -6.98 6.89 6.12
C ALA A 133 -6.90 8.09 5.15
N VAL A 134 -7.83 8.22 4.19
CA VAL A 134 -7.93 9.40 3.32
C VAL A 134 -8.09 10.67 4.15
N LYS A 135 -9.02 10.67 5.12
CA LYS A 135 -9.23 11.83 6.02
C LYS A 135 -7.97 12.14 6.83
N ALA A 136 -7.32 11.13 7.40
CA ALA A 136 -6.09 11.31 8.16
C ALA A 136 -4.92 11.81 7.29
N SER A 137 -4.85 11.41 6.03
CA SER A 137 -3.78 11.81 5.09
C SER A 137 -3.80 13.28 4.71
N VAL A 138 -4.88 14.01 5.02
CA VAL A 138 -4.94 15.47 4.87
C VAL A 138 -3.84 16.15 5.69
N ALA A 139 -3.40 15.57 6.80
CA ALA A 139 -2.26 16.06 7.56
C ALA A 139 -0.95 16.10 6.75
N ASN A 140 -0.83 15.28 5.70
CA ASN A 140 0.33 15.26 4.80
C ASN A 140 0.27 16.32 3.69
N LEU A 141 -0.85 17.05 3.57
CA LEU A 141 -1.01 18.15 2.64
C LEU A 141 -0.64 19.46 3.33
N GLU A 142 0.15 20.30 2.66
CA GLU A 142 0.37 21.66 3.10
C GLU A 142 -0.95 22.45 2.91
N GLY A 143 -1.34 23.23 3.91
CA GLY A 143 -2.50 24.10 3.86
C GLY A 143 -2.11 25.51 3.40
N PHE A 144 -3.12 26.35 3.28
CA PHE A 144 -2.96 27.77 3.00
C PHE A 144 -3.09 28.56 4.33
N GLY A 145 -2.50 29.74 4.38
CA GLY A 145 -2.67 30.62 5.54
C GLY A 145 -4.13 31.07 5.72
N PRO A 146 -4.55 31.40 6.95
CA PRO A 146 -5.96 31.73 7.27
C PRO A 146 -6.50 32.94 6.48
N ASP A 147 -5.61 33.84 6.04
CA ASP A 147 -5.98 35.03 5.27
C ASP A 147 -5.84 34.85 3.75
N THR A 148 -5.63 33.61 3.30
CA THR A 148 -5.44 33.30 1.89
C THR A 148 -6.76 32.90 1.23
N ASN A 149 -7.21 33.68 0.23
CA ASN A 149 -8.32 33.28 -0.62
C ASN A 149 -7.83 32.27 -1.65
N VAL A 150 -8.38 31.06 -1.65
CA VAL A 150 -7.98 29.98 -2.56
C VAL A 150 -9.13 29.63 -3.49
N LEU A 151 -8.87 29.71 -4.80
CA LEU A 151 -9.73 29.16 -5.83
C LEU A 151 -9.15 27.84 -6.31
N VAL A 152 -9.87 26.74 -6.11
CA VAL A 152 -9.47 25.43 -6.63
C VAL A 152 -10.22 25.13 -7.91
N ALA A 153 -9.52 25.09 -9.03
CA ALA A 153 -10.06 24.74 -10.34
C ALA A 153 -9.51 23.36 -10.76
N ALA A 154 -10.34 22.32 -10.63
CA ALA A 154 -9.97 20.97 -11.10
C ALA A 154 -10.30 20.83 -12.60
N ASP A 155 -9.28 20.50 -13.39
CA ASP A 155 -9.48 20.17 -14.80
C ASP A 155 -10.11 18.77 -14.94
N VAL A 156 -11.25 18.70 -15.60
CA VAL A 156 -11.98 17.47 -15.92
C VAL A 156 -12.18 17.31 -17.43
N SER A 157 -11.35 17.96 -18.24
CA SER A 157 -11.37 17.84 -19.70
C SER A 157 -11.02 16.42 -20.17
N GLY A 158 -11.26 16.14 -21.46
CA GLY A 158 -11.07 14.79 -22.03
C GLY A 158 -9.65 14.23 -21.86
N SER A 159 -8.62 15.07 -21.85
CA SER A 159 -7.23 14.64 -21.60
C SER A 159 -7.01 14.07 -20.18
N MET A 160 -7.82 14.49 -19.21
CA MET A 160 -7.74 14.01 -17.84
C MET A 160 -8.39 12.63 -17.64
N PHE A 161 -9.09 12.10 -18.64
CA PHE A 161 -9.67 10.74 -18.62
C PHE A 161 -8.65 9.64 -18.93
N SER A 162 -7.37 9.91 -18.79
CA SER A 162 -6.32 8.90 -18.87
C SER A 162 -5.93 8.39 -17.48
N PRO A 163 -5.61 7.09 -17.36
CA PRO A 163 -5.13 6.52 -16.09
C PRO A 163 -3.75 7.08 -15.72
N ILE A 164 -3.47 7.23 -14.43
CA ILE A 164 -2.19 7.72 -13.91
C ILE A 164 -1.00 6.79 -14.24
N SER A 165 -1.28 5.55 -14.60
CA SER A 165 -0.32 4.58 -15.13
C SER A 165 -1.07 3.47 -15.84
N MET A 166 -0.38 2.69 -16.70
CA MET A 166 -0.98 1.65 -17.56
C MET A 166 -1.84 0.60 -16.81
N ARG A 167 -1.61 0.40 -15.52
CA ARG A 167 -2.33 -0.59 -14.70
C ARG A 167 -3.18 0.04 -13.59
N SER A 168 -3.38 1.35 -13.63
CA SER A 168 -4.12 2.06 -12.58
C SER A 168 -5.60 2.18 -12.93
N SER A 169 -6.45 1.92 -11.94
CA SER A 169 -7.88 2.24 -11.98
C SER A 169 -8.18 3.71 -11.67
N VAL A 170 -7.16 4.47 -11.22
CA VAL A 170 -7.27 5.90 -10.90
C VAL A 170 -6.93 6.73 -12.13
N MET A 171 -7.82 7.64 -12.48
CA MET A 171 -7.64 8.59 -13.57
C MET A 171 -7.02 9.90 -13.07
N ASN A 172 -6.45 10.70 -13.96
CA ASN A 172 -5.87 11.99 -13.59
C ASN A 172 -6.92 12.92 -12.97
N TYR A 173 -8.14 12.97 -13.50
CA TYR A 173 -9.24 13.77 -12.92
C TYR A 173 -9.62 13.32 -11.50
N ASP A 174 -9.54 12.03 -11.17
CA ASP A 174 -9.83 11.53 -9.83
C ASP A 174 -8.90 12.19 -8.78
N ILE A 175 -7.61 12.35 -9.13
CA ILE A 175 -6.63 13.01 -8.26
C ILE A 175 -6.99 14.48 -8.10
N GLY A 176 -7.27 15.17 -9.19
CA GLY A 176 -7.64 16.59 -9.18
C GLY A 176 -8.87 16.85 -8.31
N ILE A 177 -9.93 16.07 -8.48
CA ILE A 177 -11.17 16.19 -7.70
C ILE A 177 -10.90 15.87 -6.22
N LEU A 178 -10.23 14.76 -5.92
CA LEU A 178 -9.93 14.35 -4.55
C LEU A 178 -9.14 15.43 -3.80
N LEU A 179 -8.06 15.94 -4.40
CA LEU A 179 -7.24 16.99 -3.79
C LEU A 179 -8.02 18.27 -3.60
N SER A 180 -8.85 18.65 -4.58
CA SER A 180 -9.73 19.82 -4.48
C SER A 180 -10.69 19.72 -3.28
N MET A 181 -11.30 18.56 -3.09
CA MET A 181 -12.20 18.30 -1.97
C MET A 181 -11.46 18.36 -0.62
N LEU A 182 -10.28 17.77 -0.54
CA LEU A 182 -9.50 17.72 0.70
C LEU A 182 -8.91 19.08 1.07
N LEU A 183 -8.45 19.87 0.10
CA LEU A 183 -7.98 21.24 0.34
C LEU A 183 -9.09 22.17 0.80
N LYS A 184 -10.33 21.96 0.33
CA LYS A 184 -11.50 22.71 0.81
C LYS A 184 -11.84 22.37 2.27
N SER A 185 -11.52 21.16 2.71
CA SER A 185 -11.86 20.69 4.07
C SER A 185 -10.79 21.06 5.12
N LYS A 186 -9.68 21.69 4.70
CA LYS A 186 -8.57 22.11 5.55
C LYS A 186 -8.62 23.59 5.89
#